data_eb9dc14b231199db0cc1bac385a0ef96
#
_entry.id   eb9dc14b231199db0cc1bac385a0ef96
#
_cell.length_a   1.000
_cell.length_b   1.000
_cell.length_c   1.000
_cell.angle_alpha   90.00
_cell.angle_beta   90.00
_cell.angle_gamma   90.00
#
_symmetry.space_group_name_H-M   'P 1'
#
loop_
_entity.id
_entity.type
_entity.pdbx_description
1 polymer ?
#
loop_
_entity_poly.entity_id
_entity_poly.type
_entity_poly.pdbx_seq_one_letter_code
_entity_poly.pdbx_strand_id
1 'polypeptide(L)'
;MKKNILAVTALLLAGTVVFTSCKKDDITDPVVTLNGNSDMTVSLQSTFTDPGATANDNKDGAISPTASGSVNTNLKGVYEITYTATDAAGNSGTATRRVTVVNDADGLNGTYNCSIAGTPPYTYSQTITASTTRNNRVIFGKFGDYAGNTAIYADIVGPNVDLPSQTGIMVGSPAANRTFAGTGTKSGNTLTLTYSETTNGAVSNYVETMTKQ
;
A
#
# COMPACT_ATOMS: atom_id res chain seq x y z
N MET A 1 90.28 49.35 34.14
CA MET A 1 90.35 48.17 33.24
C MET A 1 88.99 47.45 33.28
N LYS A 2 88.23 47.65 32.30
CA LYS A 2 86.87 47.07 32.22
C LYS A 2 86.91 45.86 31.22
N LYS A 3 86.65 44.64 31.65
CA LYS A 3 86.52 43.50 30.81
C LYS A 3 85.09 43.40 30.31
N ASN A 4 84.89 43.45 29.01
CA ASN A 4 83.58 43.17 28.40
C ASN A 4 83.42 41.65 28.21
N ILE A 5 82.38 41.08 28.77
CA ILE A 5 81.94 39.75 28.57
C ILE A 5 80.85 39.79 27.50
N LEU A 6 81.13 39.21 26.35
CA LEU A 6 80.16 39.04 25.25
C LEU A 6 79.29 37.76 25.58
N ALA A 7 78.05 37.95 25.88
CA ALA A 7 77.08 36.81 25.98
C ALA A 7 76.55 36.49 24.60
N VAL A 8 76.93 35.28 24.13
CA VAL A 8 76.36 34.68 22.92
C VAL A 8 75.06 33.97 23.28
N THR A 9 73.94 34.55 22.92
CA THR A 9 72.61 33.92 23.09
C THR A 9 72.37 33.04 21.89
N ALA A 10 72.50 31.68 22.05
CA ALA A 10 72.09 30.70 21.01
C ALA A 10 70.57 30.53 21.04
N LEU A 11 69.92 31.07 20.02
CA LEU A 11 68.47 30.88 19.81
C LEU A 11 68.22 29.49 19.19
N LEU A 12 67.77 28.52 20.01
CA LEU A 12 67.29 27.23 19.51
C LEU A 12 65.91 27.39 18.83
N LEU A 13 65.90 27.41 17.51
CA LEU A 13 64.66 27.34 16.72
C LEU A 13 64.19 25.91 16.71
N ALA A 14 63.29 25.51 17.62
CA ALA A 14 62.61 24.21 17.62
C ALA A 14 61.56 24.22 16.47
N GLY A 15 61.96 23.75 15.31
CA GLY A 15 61.04 23.52 14.20
C GLY A 15 60.07 22.38 14.54
N THR A 16 58.82 22.72 14.86
CA THR A 16 57.73 21.75 14.94
C THR A 16 57.43 21.25 13.52
N VAL A 17 57.91 20.04 13.19
CA VAL A 17 57.52 19.31 11.97
C VAL A 17 56.10 18.83 12.18
N VAL A 18 55.12 19.55 11.62
CA VAL A 18 53.73 19.11 11.57
C VAL A 18 53.67 18.05 10.48
N PHE A 19 53.64 16.78 10.88
CA PHE A 19 53.28 15.68 9.98
C PHE A 19 51.81 15.83 9.67
N THR A 20 51.45 16.50 8.56
CA THR A 20 50.13 16.37 7.96
C THR A 20 50.03 14.93 7.42
N SER A 21 49.45 14.04 8.23
CA SER A 21 49.02 12.72 7.72
C SER A 21 48.05 12.96 6.57
N CYS A 22 48.50 12.67 5.35
CA CYS A 22 47.61 12.64 4.20
C CYS A 22 46.67 11.46 4.40
N LYS A 23 45.52 11.70 5.09
CA LYS A 23 44.42 10.74 5.10
C LYS A 23 43.90 10.68 3.67
N LYS A 24 43.98 9.50 3.08
CA LYS A 24 43.33 9.23 1.79
C LYS A 24 41.85 9.52 1.96
N ASP A 25 41.32 10.46 1.18
CA ASP A 25 39.91 10.82 1.23
C ASP A 25 39.05 9.59 1.02
N ASP A 26 37.95 9.50 1.76
CA ASP A 26 36.94 8.49 1.55
C ASP A 26 36.01 8.95 0.43
N ILE A 27 35.90 8.11 -0.59
CA ILE A 27 35.06 8.35 -1.77
C ILE A 27 34.12 7.15 -2.02
N THR A 28 33.98 6.26 -1.03
CA THR A 28 33.19 5.05 -1.15
C THR A 28 31.86 5.25 -0.43
N ASP A 29 30.76 5.02 -1.12
CA ASP A 29 29.43 5.10 -0.53
C ASP A 29 29.17 3.94 0.44
N PRO A 30 28.49 4.16 1.55
CA PRO A 30 27.98 3.11 2.42
C PRO A 30 27.04 2.16 1.66
N VAL A 31 27.16 0.86 1.92
CA VAL A 31 26.25 -0.14 1.37
C VAL A 31 25.05 -0.31 2.30
N VAL A 32 23.85 0.09 1.83
CA VAL A 32 22.58 -0.10 2.54
C VAL A 32 21.97 -1.44 2.14
N THR A 33 21.64 -2.26 3.14
CA THR A 33 21.03 -3.59 2.96
C THR A 33 19.67 -3.62 3.65
N LEU A 34 18.60 -3.95 2.90
CA LEU A 34 17.27 -4.10 3.46
C LEU A 34 17.18 -5.35 4.35
N ASN A 35 16.54 -5.23 5.50
CA ASN A 35 16.17 -6.38 6.31
C ASN A 35 14.91 -7.03 5.73
N GLY A 36 15.02 -8.26 5.22
CA GLY A 36 13.93 -8.96 4.53
C GLY A 36 13.75 -8.52 3.07
N ASN A 37 12.56 -8.71 2.53
CA ASN A 37 12.27 -8.52 1.11
C ASN A 37 12.25 -7.04 0.69
N SER A 38 12.75 -6.74 -0.52
CA SER A 38 12.65 -5.43 -1.16
C SER A 38 11.22 -5.11 -1.61
N ASP A 39 10.49 -6.15 -2.06
CA ASP A 39 9.10 -6.05 -2.48
C ASP A 39 8.22 -6.82 -1.51
N MET A 40 7.22 -6.13 -0.95
CA MET A 40 6.28 -6.68 0.01
C MET A 40 4.85 -6.41 -0.44
N THR A 41 3.95 -7.36 -0.13
CA THR A 41 2.51 -7.18 -0.35
C THR A 41 1.81 -7.30 0.99
N VAL A 42 0.87 -6.37 1.24
CA VAL A 42 0.06 -6.35 2.46
C VAL A 42 -1.40 -6.13 2.10
N SER A 43 -2.30 -6.74 2.86
CA SER A 43 -3.73 -6.53 2.67
C SER A 43 -4.16 -5.14 3.14
N LEU A 44 -5.10 -4.55 2.44
CA LEU A 44 -5.73 -3.30 2.82
C LEU A 44 -6.30 -3.41 4.25
N GLN A 45 -6.14 -2.38 5.05
CA GLN A 45 -6.53 -2.30 6.47
C GLN A 45 -5.79 -3.28 7.42
N SER A 46 -4.72 -3.92 6.94
CA SER A 46 -3.86 -4.73 7.81
C SER A 46 -2.77 -3.89 8.49
N THR A 47 -2.13 -4.45 9.50
CA THR A 47 -0.95 -3.84 10.10
C THR A 47 0.28 -4.12 9.24
N PHE A 48 1.05 -3.08 8.95
CA PHE A 48 2.37 -3.20 8.33
C PHE A 48 3.44 -2.84 9.34
N THR A 49 4.43 -3.71 9.50
CA THR A 49 5.63 -3.46 10.30
C THR A 49 6.83 -3.50 9.37
N ASP A 50 7.53 -2.38 9.26
CA ASP A 50 8.73 -2.29 8.44
C ASP A 50 9.90 -3.02 9.11
N PRO A 51 10.55 -3.99 8.43
CA PRO A 51 11.72 -4.68 8.97
C PRO A 51 12.98 -3.80 9.08
N GLY A 52 12.97 -2.61 8.43
CA GLY A 52 14.11 -1.70 8.45
C GLY A 52 15.24 -2.09 7.47
N ALA A 53 16.39 -1.47 7.68
CA ALA A 53 17.62 -1.72 6.93
C ALA A 53 18.85 -1.57 7.82
N THR A 54 19.99 -2.10 7.38
CA THR A 54 21.32 -1.87 7.93
C THR A 54 22.22 -1.23 6.89
N ALA A 55 23.27 -0.54 7.33
CA ALA A 55 24.30 -0.06 6.40
C ALA A 55 25.69 -0.33 6.96
N ASN A 56 26.65 -0.52 6.06
CA ASN A 56 28.04 -0.66 6.41
C ASN A 56 28.93 0.07 5.39
N ASP A 57 29.88 0.79 5.92
CA ASP A 57 30.92 1.45 5.14
C ASP A 57 32.27 0.77 5.36
N ASN A 58 33.18 0.97 4.38
CA ASN A 58 34.50 0.34 4.39
C ASN A 58 35.48 0.98 5.40
N LYS A 59 35.26 2.26 5.78
CA LYS A 59 36.08 2.98 6.76
C LYS A 59 35.38 3.23 8.07
N ASP A 60 34.10 3.63 8.00
CA ASP A 60 33.32 4.02 9.18
C ASP A 60 32.60 2.80 9.83
N GLY A 61 32.55 1.66 9.11
CA GLY A 61 31.90 0.46 9.62
C GLY A 61 30.38 0.56 9.59
N ALA A 62 29.70 0.09 10.65
CA ALA A 62 28.25 0.11 10.72
C ALA A 62 27.68 1.51 10.91
N ILE A 63 26.78 1.90 10.03
CA ILE A 63 26.06 3.18 10.02
C ILE A 63 24.56 2.88 10.15
N SER A 64 23.83 3.69 10.93
CA SER A 64 22.36 3.56 11.03
C SER A 64 21.69 4.31 9.88
N PRO A 65 20.98 3.62 8.96
CA PRO A 65 20.25 4.30 7.90
C PRO A 65 19.07 5.10 8.43
N THR A 66 18.76 6.21 7.77
CA THR A 66 17.55 7.00 8.00
C THR A 66 16.49 6.60 6.98
N ALA A 67 15.29 6.25 7.44
CA ALA A 67 14.17 5.91 6.59
C ALA A 67 13.35 7.16 6.24
N SER A 68 12.89 7.24 4.99
CA SER A 68 11.93 8.24 4.50
C SER A 68 10.82 7.56 3.70
N GLY A 69 9.61 8.13 3.75
CA GLY A 69 8.41 7.53 3.20
C GLY A 69 7.58 6.81 4.27
N SER A 70 6.35 6.45 3.92
CA SER A 70 5.44 5.72 4.81
C SER A 70 4.43 4.90 4.01
N VAL A 71 3.93 3.83 4.62
CA VAL A 71 2.89 2.96 4.03
C VAL A 71 1.55 3.30 4.65
N ASN A 72 0.59 3.71 3.81
CA ASN A 72 -0.79 3.89 4.25
C ASN A 72 -1.59 2.62 3.91
N THR A 73 -1.76 1.73 4.88
CA THR A 73 -2.52 0.50 4.70
C THR A 73 -4.03 0.72 4.57
N ASN A 74 -4.55 1.93 4.81
CA ASN A 74 -5.97 2.25 4.61
C ASN A 74 -6.31 2.68 3.19
N LEU A 75 -5.34 2.73 2.30
CA LEU A 75 -5.53 3.09 0.89
C LEU A 75 -4.73 2.14 0.00
N LYS A 76 -5.41 1.50 -0.94
CA LYS A 76 -4.79 0.64 -1.94
C LYS A 76 -3.79 1.44 -2.79
N GLY A 77 -2.61 0.89 -3.00
CA GLY A 77 -1.57 1.57 -3.77
C GLY A 77 -0.20 0.93 -3.62
N VAL A 78 0.77 1.58 -4.23
CA VAL A 78 2.19 1.24 -4.10
C VAL A 78 2.88 2.33 -3.32
N TYR A 79 3.61 1.95 -2.29
CA TYR A 79 4.32 2.83 -1.38
C TYR A 79 5.80 2.48 -1.39
N GLU A 80 6.64 3.48 -1.21
CA GLU A 80 8.08 3.30 -1.16
C GLU A 80 8.64 3.85 0.16
N ILE A 81 9.58 3.09 0.74
CA ILE A 81 10.38 3.50 1.89
C ILE A 81 11.83 3.51 1.43
N THR A 82 12.45 4.67 1.42
CA THR A 82 13.85 4.84 1.05
C THR A 82 14.70 4.96 2.30
N TYR A 83 15.75 4.16 2.39
CA TYR A 83 16.75 4.19 3.44
C TYR A 83 18.01 4.83 2.90
N THR A 84 18.54 5.81 3.61
CA THR A 84 19.77 6.53 3.25
C THR A 84 20.76 6.43 4.41
N ALA A 85 21.98 6.03 4.13
CA ALA A 85 23.10 6.12 5.04
C ALA A 85 24.15 7.05 4.47
N THR A 86 24.70 7.91 5.33
CA THR A 86 25.78 8.85 4.96
C THR A 86 26.95 8.62 5.91
N ASP A 87 28.15 8.47 5.37
CA ASP A 87 29.39 8.29 6.11
C ASP A 87 29.93 9.63 6.66
N ALA A 88 31.03 9.57 7.40
CA ALA A 88 31.68 10.77 7.96
C ALA A 88 32.35 11.65 6.90
N ALA A 89 32.63 11.13 5.71
CA ALA A 89 33.20 11.86 4.57
C ALA A 89 32.12 12.56 3.73
N GLY A 90 30.83 12.19 3.92
CA GLY A 90 29.69 12.74 3.19
C GLY A 90 29.22 11.89 2.00
N ASN A 91 29.79 10.71 1.78
CA ASN A 91 29.29 9.79 0.75
C ASN A 91 27.99 9.15 1.22
N SER A 92 27.07 8.88 0.30
CA SER A 92 25.73 8.43 0.67
C SER A 92 25.28 7.24 -0.19
N GLY A 93 24.86 6.16 0.51
CA GLY A 93 24.22 5.01 -0.10
C GLY A 93 22.74 4.96 0.18
N THR A 94 21.96 4.35 -0.71
CA THR A 94 20.51 4.22 -0.56
C THR A 94 20.02 2.82 -0.92
N ALA A 95 18.90 2.42 -0.31
CA ALA A 95 18.11 1.27 -0.74
C ALA A 95 16.62 1.59 -0.58
N THR A 96 15.77 1.05 -1.46
CA THR A 96 14.33 1.31 -1.44
C THR A 96 13.55 0.01 -1.28
N ARG A 97 12.59 0.01 -0.33
CA ARG A 97 11.57 -1.02 -0.18
C ARG A 97 10.29 -0.56 -0.83
N ARG A 98 9.70 -1.42 -1.65
CA ARG A 98 8.40 -1.22 -2.27
C ARG A 98 7.36 -2.06 -1.56
N VAL A 99 6.27 -1.42 -1.10
CA VAL A 99 5.16 -2.09 -0.43
C VAL A 99 3.88 -1.87 -1.23
N THR A 100 3.27 -2.96 -1.69
CA THR A 100 2.00 -2.92 -2.42
C THR A 100 0.86 -3.26 -1.47
N VAL A 101 -0.04 -2.30 -1.25
CA VAL A 101 -1.29 -2.50 -0.51
C VAL A 101 -2.37 -2.95 -1.48
N VAL A 102 -2.91 -4.16 -1.27
CA VAL A 102 -3.89 -4.82 -2.15
C VAL A 102 -5.20 -5.07 -1.41
N ASN A 103 -6.30 -5.13 -2.15
CA ASN A 103 -7.56 -5.67 -1.62
C ASN A 103 -7.63 -7.17 -1.89
N ASP A 104 -7.96 -7.97 -0.88
CA ASP A 104 -8.06 -9.43 -1.02
C ASP A 104 -9.17 -9.86 -1.98
N ALA A 105 -10.13 -8.95 -2.28
CA ALA A 105 -11.14 -9.14 -3.30
C ALA A 105 -10.70 -8.70 -4.72
N ASP A 106 -9.45 -8.30 -4.95
CA ASP A 106 -8.96 -7.81 -6.26
C ASP A 106 -9.14 -8.84 -7.40
N GLY A 107 -9.08 -10.12 -7.08
CA GLY A 107 -9.35 -11.19 -8.04
C GLY A 107 -10.76 -11.17 -8.64
N LEU A 108 -11.71 -10.45 -8.01
CA LEU A 108 -13.07 -10.28 -8.48
C LEU A 108 -13.28 -9.09 -9.42
N ASN A 109 -12.26 -8.22 -9.62
CA ASN A 109 -12.37 -7.15 -10.60
C ASN A 109 -12.65 -7.70 -12.00
N GLY A 110 -13.64 -7.15 -12.68
CA GLY A 110 -13.92 -7.53 -14.07
C GLY A 110 -15.37 -7.34 -14.47
N THR A 111 -15.68 -7.80 -15.70
CA THR A 111 -17.02 -7.82 -16.26
C THR A 111 -17.68 -9.15 -15.96
N TYR A 112 -18.96 -9.09 -15.62
CA TYR A 112 -19.77 -10.25 -15.27
C TYR A 112 -21.02 -10.31 -16.13
N ASN A 113 -21.37 -11.53 -16.58
CA ASN A 113 -22.70 -11.86 -17.08
C ASN A 113 -23.59 -12.20 -15.89
N CYS A 114 -24.68 -11.46 -15.74
CA CYS A 114 -25.60 -11.55 -14.62
C CYS A 114 -26.92 -12.14 -15.10
N SER A 115 -27.50 -12.98 -14.25
CA SER A 115 -28.80 -13.60 -14.48
C SER A 115 -29.62 -13.57 -13.19
N ILE A 116 -30.76 -12.87 -13.23
CA ILE A 116 -31.75 -12.89 -12.16
C ILE A 116 -32.76 -13.98 -12.46
N ALA A 117 -33.04 -14.84 -11.47
CA ALA A 117 -33.95 -15.96 -11.61
C ALA A 117 -35.37 -15.47 -11.95
N GLY A 118 -35.99 -16.16 -12.92
CA GLY A 118 -37.35 -15.88 -13.42
C GLY A 118 -37.68 -16.82 -14.59
N THR A 119 -38.85 -16.63 -15.19
CA THR A 119 -39.25 -17.41 -16.36
C THR A 119 -39.84 -16.51 -17.46
N PRO A 120 -39.03 -16.13 -18.47
CA PRO A 120 -37.59 -16.40 -18.65
C PRO A 120 -36.73 -15.65 -17.65
N PRO A 121 -35.46 -16.08 -17.41
CA PRO A 121 -34.55 -15.32 -16.57
C PRO A 121 -34.19 -13.97 -17.21
N TYR A 122 -34.04 -12.96 -16.38
CA TYR A 122 -33.58 -11.63 -16.82
C TYR A 122 -32.05 -11.60 -16.80
N THR A 123 -31.43 -11.19 -17.90
CA THR A 123 -29.97 -11.17 -18.03
C THR A 123 -29.44 -9.77 -18.38
N TYR A 124 -28.27 -9.44 -17.85
CA TYR A 124 -27.58 -8.19 -18.12
C TYR A 124 -26.07 -8.35 -17.87
N SER A 125 -25.30 -7.31 -18.11
CA SER A 125 -23.86 -7.29 -17.82
C SER A 125 -23.52 -6.13 -16.90
N GLN A 126 -22.58 -6.38 -15.95
CA GLN A 126 -22.06 -5.34 -15.07
C GLN A 126 -20.55 -5.48 -14.84
N THR A 127 -19.95 -4.43 -14.32
CA THR A 127 -18.59 -4.47 -13.78
C THR A 127 -18.63 -4.63 -12.27
N ILE A 128 -17.74 -5.45 -11.73
CA ILE A 128 -17.45 -5.53 -10.29
C ILE A 128 -16.05 -4.98 -10.08
N THR A 129 -15.89 -4.11 -9.08
CA THR A 129 -14.62 -3.47 -8.75
C THR A 129 -14.33 -3.60 -7.26
N ALA A 130 -13.15 -4.08 -6.89
CA ALA A 130 -12.73 -4.12 -5.49
C ALA A 130 -12.52 -2.70 -4.95
N SER A 131 -12.95 -2.46 -3.72
CA SER A 131 -12.79 -1.17 -3.04
C SER A 131 -11.31 -0.81 -2.89
N THR A 132 -11.00 0.48 -3.02
CA THR A 132 -9.64 1.02 -2.79
C THR A 132 -9.36 1.35 -1.33
N THR A 133 -10.38 1.33 -0.46
CA THR A 133 -10.28 1.76 0.95
C THR A 133 -10.83 0.75 1.96
N ARG A 134 -11.51 -0.30 1.51
CA ARG A 134 -12.08 -1.36 2.37
C ARG A 134 -11.65 -2.73 1.88
N ASN A 135 -10.95 -3.48 2.72
CA ASN A 135 -10.55 -4.84 2.38
C ASN A 135 -11.76 -5.77 2.21
N ASN A 136 -11.64 -6.76 1.36
CA ASN A 136 -12.67 -7.75 1.06
C ASN A 136 -13.98 -7.17 0.49
N ARG A 137 -14.04 -5.89 0.14
CA ARG A 137 -15.25 -5.25 -0.40
C ARG A 137 -15.19 -5.14 -1.91
N VAL A 138 -16.29 -5.50 -2.55
CA VAL A 138 -16.54 -5.26 -3.97
C VAL A 138 -17.67 -4.26 -4.14
N ILE A 139 -17.63 -3.49 -5.21
CA ILE A 139 -18.62 -2.48 -5.60
C ILE A 139 -19.22 -2.92 -6.93
N PHE A 140 -20.53 -2.93 -7.02
CA PHE A 140 -21.29 -3.29 -8.21
C PHE A 140 -21.53 -2.04 -9.07
N GLY A 141 -21.18 -2.10 -10.35
CA GLY A 141 -21.40 -0.99 -11.29
C GLY A 141 -22.84 -0.86 -11.75
N LYS A 142 -23.62 -1.95 -11.68
CA LYS A 142 -25.01 -2.01 -12.18
C LYS A 142 -25.78 -3.12 -11.49
N PHE A 143 -25.94 -3.01 -10.16
CA PHE A 143 -26.62 -4.05 -9.38
C PHE A 143 -28.11 -4.14 -9.72
N GLY A 144 -28.62 -5.36 -9.95
CA GLY A 144 -30.02 -5.57 -10.31
C GLY A 144 -30.45 -4.90 -11.62
N ASP A 145 -29.51 -4.65 -12.55
CA ASP A 145 -29.67 -3.88 -13.78
C ASP A 145 -30.00 -2.38 -13.59
N TYR A 146 -29.82 -1.85 -12.39
CA TYR A 146 -29.98 -0.42 -12.16
C TYR A 146 -28.73 0.35 -12.57
N ALA A 147 -28.76 1.03 -13.71
CA ALA A 147 -27.66 1.81 -14.22
C ALA A 147 -27.29 3.01 -13.33
N GLY A 148 -26.01 3.32 -13.27
CA GLY A 148 -25.49 4.50 -12.57
C GLY A 148 -25.39 4.37 -11.06
N ASN A 149 -25.57 3.18 -10.50
CA ASN A 149 -25.46 2.97 -9.07
C ASN A 149 -24.14 2.29 -8.68
N THR A 150 -23.14 3.11 -8.36
CA THR A 150 -21.82 2.68 -7.87
C THR A 150 -21.77 2.55 -6.33
N ALA A 151 -22.90 2.73 -5.65
CA ALA A 151 -22.95 2.73 -4.20
C ALA A 151 -23.20 1.34 -3.60
N ILE A 152 -23.81 0.40 -4.33
CA ILE A 152 -24.08 -0.95 -3.81
C ILE A 152 -22.79 -1.75 -3.76
N TYR A 153 -22.55 -2.35 -2.60
CA TYR A 153 -21.36 -3.15 -2.33
C TYR A 153 -21.71 -4.44 -1.60
N ALA A 154 -20.81 -5.41 -1.68
CA ALA A 154 -20.82 -6.60 -0.85
C ALA A 154 -19.44 -6.83 -0.23
N ASP A 155 -19.42 -7.45 0.94
CA ASP A 155 -18.21 -7.89 1.61
C ASP A 155 -18.00 -9.39 1.37
N ILE A 156 -16.76 -9.79 1.04
CA ILE A 156 -16.41 -11.17 0.65
C ILE A 156 -15.54 -11.77 1.75
N VAL A 157 -16.03 -12.81 2.42
CA VAL A 157 -15.29 -13.49 3.49
C VAL A 157 -15.19 -14.97 3.16
N GLY A 158 -14.05 -15.37 2.61
CA GLY A 158 -13.88 -16.73 2.09
C GLY A 158 -14.88 -17.05 0.97
N PRO A 159 -15.72 -18.09 1.13
CA PRO A 159 -16.76 -18.41 0.16
C PRO A 159 -18.05 -17.59 0.33
N ASN A 160 -18.17 -16.83 1.42
CA ASN A 160 -19.39 -16.11 1.75
C ASN A 160 -19.39 -14.71 1.14
N VAL A 161 -20.55 -14.29 0.67
CA VAL A 161 -20.83 -12.93 0.19
C VAL A 161 -21.89 -12.34 1.09
N ASP A 162 -21.59 -11.22 1.73
CA ASP A 162 -22.51 -10.46 2.56
C ASP A 162 -22.88 -9.14 1.86
N LEU A 163 -24.17 -8.95 1.55
CA LEU A 163 -24.74 -7.71 1.06
C LEU A 163 -25.44 -7.04 2.26
N PRO A 164 -24.72 -6.23 3.05
CA PRO A 164 -25.32 -5.61 4.21
C PRO A 164 -26.45 -4.68 3.80
N SER A 165 -27.39 -4.40 4.71
CA SER A 165 -28.53 -3.51 4.43
C SER A 165 -28.05 -2.12 4.02
N GLN A 166 -28.36 -1.73 2.78
CA GLN A 166 -28.01 -0.46 2.16
C GLN A 166 -29.29 0.27 1.79
N THR A 167 -29.53 1.41 2.42
CA THR A 167 -30.78 2.19 2.32
C THR A 167 -30.57 3.49 1.55
N GLY A 168 -31.66 4.06 1.03
CA GLY A 168 -31.61 5.35 0.36
C GLY A 168 -30.99 5.31 -1.04
N ILE A 169 -30.96 4.15 -1.65
CA ILE A 169 -30.40 3.96 -2.99
C ILE A 169 -31.45 4.42 -4.02
N MET A 170 -31.18 5.55 -4.68
CA MET A 170 -32.04 6.14 -5.71
C MET A 170 -31.75 5.50 -7.06
N VAL A 171 -32.61 4.57 -7.49
CA VAL A 171 -32.45 3.85 -8.76
C VAL A 171 -33.80 3.53 -9.40
N GLY A 172 -33.78 3.14 -10.66
CA GLY A 172 -34.94 2.76 -11.46
C GLY A 172 -35.51 3.89 -12.32
N SER A 173 -36.55 3.55 -13.09
CA SER A 173 -37.28 4.54 -13.94
C SER A 173 -38.78 4.25 -13.81
N PRO A 174 -39.53 5.08 -13.07
CA PRO A 174 -39.07 6.29 -12.34
C PRO A 174 -38.14 5.92 -11.17
N ALA A 175 -37.22 6.85 -10.81
CA ALA A 175 -36.31 6.66 -9.70
C ALA A 175 -37.06 6.59 -8.36
N ALA A 176 -36.74 5.61 -7.52
CA ALA A 176 -37.29 5.43 -6.19
C ALA A 176 -36.21 5.09 -5.19
N ASN A 177 -36.43 5.45 -3.93
CA ASN A 177 -35.57 5.01 -2.83
C ASN A 177 -35.74 3.50 -2.60
N ARG A 178 -34.66 2.77 -2.65
CA ARG A 178 -34.63 1.33 -2.45
C ARG A 178 -33.68 0.96 -1.33
N THR A 179 -33.97 -0.15 -0.71
CA THR A 179 -33.08 -0.81 0.26
C THR A 179 -32.75 -2.20 -0.28
N PHE A 180 -31.47 -2.54 -0.27
CA PHE A 180 -30.98 -3.84 -0.66
C PHE A 180 -30.31 -4.50 0.55
N ALA A 181 -30.58 -5.80 0.75
CA ALA A 181 -29.90 -6.61 1.75
C ALA A 181 -29.95 -8.08 1.31
N GLY A 182 -28.88 -8.84 1.60
CA GLY A 182 -28.85 -10.24 1.25
C GLY A 182 -27.56 -10.93 1.62
N THR A 183 -27.47 -12.17 1.22
CA THR A 183 -26.28 -13.01 1.39
C THR A 183 -26.08 -13.87 0.14
N GLY A 184 -24.91 -14.45 0.02
CA GLY A 184 -24.63 -15.33 -1.11
C GLY A 184 -23.34 -16.13 -0.94
N THR A 185 -22.92 -16.69 -2.04
CA THR A 185 -21.71 -17.51 -2.10
C THR A 185 -20.85 -17.15 -3.30
N LYS A 186 -19.54 -17.32 -3.11
CA LYS A 186 -18.52 -17.24 -4.16
C LYS A 186 -17.97 -18.62 -4.43
N SER A 187 -18.02 -19.06 -5.69
CA SER A 187 -17.40 -20.29 -6.15
C SER A 187 -16.63 -20.05 -7.45
N GLY A 188 -15.31 -20.10 -7.38
CA GLY A 188 -14.46 -19.75 -8.51
C GLY A 188 -14.76 -18.34 -9.04
N ASN A 189 -15.16 -18.25 -10.30
CA ASN A 189 -15.50 -17.00 -11.01
C ASN A 189 -16.99 -16.62 -10.90
N THR A 190 -17.77 -17.34 -10.10
CA THR A 190 -19.22 -17.12 -9.97
C THR A 190 -19.56 -16.61 -8.58
N LEU A 191 -20.38 -15.55 -8.53
CA LEU A 191 -21.06 -15.09 -7.33
C LEU A 191 -22.54 -15.40 -7.47
N THR A 192 -23.15 -15.96 -6.42
CA THR A 192 -24.60 -16.16 -6.35
C THR A 192 -25.11 -15.41 -5.13
N LEU A 193 -26.03 -14.47 -5.34
CA LEU A 193 -26.66 -13.66 -4.30
C LEU A 193 -28.14 -13.98 -4.20
N THR A 194 -28.63 -14.13 -2.96
CA THR A 194 -30.04 -14.08 -2.63
C THR A 194 -30.27 -12.80 -1.84
N TYR A 195 -31.07 -11.88 -2.38
CA TYR A 195 -31.27 -10.59 -1.77
C TYR A 195 -32.70 -10.12 -1.82
N SER A 196 -33.05 -9.25 -0.90
CA SER A 196 -34.30 -8.52 -0.89
C SER A 196 -34.09 -7.08 -1.38
N GLU A 197 -35.05 -6.60 -2.13
CA GLU A 197 -35.21 -5.20 -2.51
C GLU A 197 -36.50 -4.67 -1.86
N THR A 198 -36.39 -3.60 -1.10
CA THR A 198 -37.53 -2.93 -0.51
C THR A 198 -37.75 -1.57 -1.19
N THR A 199 -38.95 -1.35 -1.74
CA THR A 199 -39.35 -0.09 -2.38
C THR A 199 -40.70 0.32 -1.84
N ASN A 200 -40.83 1.52 -1.26
CA ASN A 200 -42.06 2.05 -0.70
C ASN A 200 -42.75 1.07 0.29
N GLY A 201 -41.95 0.33 1.07
CA GLY A 201 -42.46 -0.66 2.03
C GLY A 201 -42.79 -2.04 1.43
N ALA A 202 -42.82 -2.18 0.09
CA ALA A 202 -42.96 -3.49 -0.56
C ALA A 202 -41.62 -4.20 -0.67
N VAL A 203 -41.60 -5.48 -0.34
CA VAL A 203 -40.39 -6.33 -0.40
C VAL A 203 -40.49 -7.32 -1.55
N SER A 204 -39.47 -7.35 -2.37
CA SER A 204 -39.28 -8.35 -3.42
C SER A 204 -37.98 -9.11 -3.18
N ASN A 205 -37.98 -10.42 -3.42
CA ASN A 205 -36.80 -11.26 -3.24
C ASN A 205 -36.29 -11.75 -4.59
N TYR A 206 -34.96 -11.77 -4.72
CA TYR A 206 -34.27 -12.13 -5.94
C TYR A 206 -33.15 -13.13 -5.66
N VAL A 207 -32.89 -13.98 -6.65
CA VAL A 207 -31.66 -14.77 -6.73
C VAL A 207 -30.94 -14.37 -8.00
N GLU A 208 -29.71 -13.89 -7.85
CA GLU A 208 -28.89 -13.43 -8.95
C GLU A 208 -27.59 -14.21 -9.01
N THR A 209 -27.26 -14.69 -10.20
CA THR A 209 -25.98 -15.34 -10.47
C THR A 209 -25.15 -14.45 -11.40
N MET A 210 -23.93 -14.17 -11.01
CA MET A 210 -22.97 -13.34 -11.73
C MET A 210 -21.73 -14.17 -12.05
N THR A 211 -21.46 -14.39 -13.32
CA THR A 211 -20.30 -15.17 -13.80
C THR A 211 -19.33 -14.26 -14.52
N LYS A 212 -18.08 -14.24 -14.04
CA LYS A 212 -17.00 -13.43 -14.62
C LYS A 212 -16.67 -13.92 -16.03
N GLN A 213 -16.53 -12.97 -16.95
CA GLN A 213 -16.14 -13.20 -18.35
C GLN A 213 -14.64 -13.52 -18.49
#